data_85e03cfa2114faf490c2dd7da63beb67
#
_entry.id   85e03cfa2114faf490c2dd7da63beb67
#
_cell.length_a   1.000
_cell.length_b   1.000
_cell.length_c   1.000
_cell.angle_alpha   90.00
_cell.angle_beta   90.00
_cell.angle_gamma   90.00
#
_symmetry.space_group_name_H-M   'P 1'
#
loop_
_entity.id
_entity.type
_entity.pdbx_description
1 polymer ?
#
loop_
_entity_poly.entity_id
_entity_poly.type
_entity_poly.pdbx_seq_one_letter_code
_entity_poly.pdbx_strand_id
1 'polypeptide(L)'
;MTTIKIAEAGVPVKLFSLVPVKRSHSVCAQGGINGAVNTKGEGDSPWEHFDDTIYGGDFLANQRQVLGMCEAAPAIIHLMDRMGVMFNRTPEGLLDFRRFGGTKHHRTAFAGASTGQQLLYALDEQVRRYEVAGLVEKYEGWDFLGAVIDDEQICRGIVAQDLRSMEIMHFRADAVVMCTGGNGLIFGKSTNSMINTGSAGSELYQQGVKYANGEMIQVHPTAIPGDDKLRLMSESARGEGGRIWTYKDGKPWYFLEEMYPEYGNLVPRDVATRAIHKVCVEMGLGVDGQNQVYLDLSHIPANVLNVKLGNILDIYEKFVGDDPRKVPMRIFPAVHYSMGGLWVDIDQMTNIPGLFAAGEAEYQYHGANRLGANSLLSCIYGGMVAGPNAVRYAKNIKKSVDSLPESLFESYTKKYQDDFESILKMEGDENPYQLHRELGQWMNDNVTVVRVNERLKKTDEKIQELQERFKRIHMADTSRWENQMAQFTRHLRNMLHMARVITLGALNRNESRGAHYKPEFPERDDENFLKTTIAEFTPDGPKLSYEDVDVSLIKPRLRNYAVSKEETKE
;
A
#
# COMPACT_ATOMS: atom_id res chain seq x y z
N MET A 1 1.97 -11.30 -11.56
CA MET A 1 2.10 -12.70 -11.07
C MET A 1 0.78 -13.47 -11.18
N THR A 2 -0.35 -12.95 -10.69
CA THR A 2 -1.67 -13.62 -10.80
C THR A 2 -1.99 -14.03 -12.24
N THR A 3 -1.89 -13.10 -13.21
CA THR A 3 -2.11 -13.36 -14.64
C THR A 3 -1.26 -14.51 -15.17
N ILE A 4 0.02 -14.54 -14.80
CA ILE A 4 0.94 -15.61 -15.19
C ILE A 4 0.44 -16.97 -14.67
N LYS A 5 0.06 -17.03 -13.38
CA LYS A 5 -0.39 -18.27 -12.75
C LYS A 5 -1.70 -18.81 -13.33
N ILE A 6 -2.60 -17.91 -13.73
CA ILE A 6 -3.86 -18.31 -14.39
C ILE A 6 -3.56 -18.79 -15.82
N ALA A 7 -2.76 -18.05 -16.58
CA ALA A 7 -2.40 -18.40 -17.96
C ALA A 7 -1.55 -19.69 -18.05
N GLU A 8 -0.66 -19.95 -17.09
CA GLU A 8 0.08 -21.22 -16.95
C GLU A 8 -0.84 -22.44 -16.85
N ALA A 9 -2.03 -22.25 -16.24
CA ALA A 9 -3.05 -23.31 -16.12
C ALA A 9 -3.92 -23.46 -17.38
N GLY A 10 -3.61 -22.73 -18.46
CA GLY A 10 -4.34 -22.75 -19.73
C GLY A 10 -5.68 -22.01 -19.69
N VAL A 11 -5.92 -21.14 -18.69
CA VAL A 11 -7.16 -20.37 -18.55
C VAL A 11 -6.97 -18.98 -19.16
N PRO A 12 -7.88 -18.51 -20.04
CA PRO A 12 -7.82 -17.16 -20.61
C PRO A 12 -7.98 -16.08 -19.54
N VAL A 13 -7.25 -14.96 -19.70
CA VAL A 13 -7.25 -13.83 -18.76
C VAL A 13 -7.45 -12.52 -19.51
N LYS A 14 -8.37 -11.69 -19.03
CA LYS A 14 -8.45 -10.27 -19.39
C LYS A 14 -7.81 -9.45 -18.28
N LEU A 15 -6.78 -8.67 -18.61
CA LEU A 15 -5.99 -7.87 -17.68
C LEU A 15 -6.30 -6.38 -17.86
N PHE A 16 -6.97 -5.79 -16.87
CA PHE A 16 -7.36 -4.38 -16.88
C PHE A 16 -6.37 -3.52 -16.09
N SER A 17 -6.11 -2.32 -16.57
CA SER A 17 -5.29 -1.33 -15.87
C SER A 17 -5.66 0.10 -16.26
N LEU A 18 -5.72 1.01 -15.27
CA LEU A 18 -5.88 2.46 -15.49
C LEU A 18 -4.81 3.08 -16.38
N VAL A 19 -3.58 2.53 -16.29
CA VAL A 19 -2.40 3.00 -17.00
C VAL A 19 -1.78 1.80 -17.72
N PRO A 20 -0.82 1.98 -18.64
CA PRO A 20 -0.05 0.83 -19.12
C PRO A 20 0.47 0.00 -17.95
N VAL A 21 0.30 -1.34 -17.97
CA VAL A 21 0.60 -2.22 -16.82
C VAL A 21 2.01 -2.03 -16.28
N LYS A 22 2.98 -1.67 -17.13
CA LYS A 22 4.37 -1.35 -16.75
C LYS A 22 4.54 0.03 -16.09
N ARG A 23 3.47 0.81 -15.94
CA ARG A 23 3.46 2.15 -15.32
C ARG A 23 2.65 2.19 -14.02
N SER A 24 2.21 1.03 -13.53
CA SER A 24 1.54 0.94 -12.22
C SER A 24 2.47 1.37 -11.09
N HIS A 25 1.91 1.61 -9.90
CA HIS A 25 2.67 2.17 -8.77
C HIS A 25 3.91 1.35 -8.39
N SER A 26 3.89 0.03 -8.55
CA SER A 26 5.04 -0.85 -8.28
C SER A 26 6.33 -0.41 -8.98
N VAL A 27 6.24 0.25 -10.15
CA VAL A 27 7.41 0.76 -10.88
C VAL A 27 8.22 1.79 -10.09
N CYS A 28 7.59 2.47 -9.13
CA CYS A 28 8.23 3.50 -8.31
C CYS A 28 9.00 2.94 -7.10
N ALA A 29 8.89 1.64 -6.82
CA ALA A 29 9.53 1.04 -5.65
C ALA A 29 11.06 0.94 -5.83
N GLN A 30 11.80 1.59 -4.93
CA GLN A 30 13.26 1.73 -5.01
C GLN A 30 14.00 0.70 -4.16
N GLY A 31 13.42 0.33 -3.03
CA GLY A 31 14.12 -0.31 -1.93
C GLY A 31 14.66 -1.71 -2.22
N GLY A 32 13.82 -2.61 -2.61
CA GLY A 32 14.16 -4.01 -2.77
C GLY A 32 13.02 -4.96 -2.40
N ILE A 33 13.32 -6.24 -2.35
CA ILE A 33 12.41 -7.32 -1.98
C ILE A 33 13.08 -8.22 -0.93
N ASN A 34 12.38 -8.50 0.18
CA ASN A 34 12.90 -9.33 1.25
C ASN A 34 12.84 -10.82 0.92
N GLY A 35 13.87 -11.55 1.37
CA GLY A 35 13.88 -13.00 1.42
C GLY A 35 15.13 -13.49 2.15
N ALA A 36 14.95 -14.38 3.11
CA ALA A 36 16.00 -14.91 3.94
C ALA A 36 16.85 -15.96 3.19
N VAL A 37 17.57 -15.52 2.14
CA VAL A 37 18.51 -16.38 1.37
C VAL A 37 19.77 -16.67 2.17
N ASN A 38 20.10 -15.78 3.14
CA ASN A 38 21.25 -15.90 4.07
C ASN A 38 22.62 -16.00 3.38
N THR A 39 22.80 -15.33 2.24
CA THR A 39 24.07 -15.34 1.48
C THR A 39 25.27 -14.86 2.31
N LYS A 40 25.03 -13.99 3.30
CA LYS A 40 26.08 -13.44 4.18
C LYS A 40 26.37 -14.28 5.41
N GLY A 41 25.66 -15.41 5.62
CA GLY A 41 25.90 -16.30 6.76
C GLY A 41 25.58 -15.71 8.13
N GLU A 42 24.61 -14.79 8.21
CA GLU A 42 24.22 -14.09 9.44
C GLU A 42 23.24 -14.88 10.33
N GLY A 43 22.93 -16.13 9.97
CA GLY A 43 21.93 -16.93 10.67
C GLY A 43 20.49 -16.58 10.37
N ASP A 44 20.23 -15.80 9.31
CA ASP A 44 18.88 -15.47 8.86
C ASP A 44 18.14 -16.70 8.31
N SER A 45 16.83 -16.74 8.52
CA SER A 45 15.97 -17.83 8.08
C SER A 45 14.57 -17.32 7.73
N PRO A 46 13.77 -18.12 6.99
CA PRO A 46 12.34 -17.79 6.79
C PRO A 46 11.57 -17.58 8.10
N TRP A 47 11.92 -18.32 9.16
CA TRP A 47 11.33 -18.15 10.49
C TRP A 47 11.71 -16.80 11.12
N GLU A 48 12.98 -16.41 11.06
CA GLU A 48 13.42 -15.08 11.52
C GLU A 48 12.76 -13.96 10.73
N HIS A 49 12.60 -14.13 9.42
CA HIS A 49 11.86 -13.19 8.57
C HIS A 49 10.39 -13.10 8.98
N PHE A 50 9.77 -14.23 9.29
CA PHE A 50 8.39 -14.30 9.78
C PHE A 50 8.25 -13.62 11.15
N ASP A 51 9.11 -13.95 12.12
CA ASP A 51 9.08 -13.34 13.45
C ASP A 51 9.30 -11.81 13.39
N ASP A 52 10.27 -11.33 12.60
CA ASP A 52 10.47 -9.90 12.37
C ASP A 52 9.23 -9.23 11.76
N THR A 53 8.55 -9.90 10.83
CA THR A 53 7.35 -9.36 10.16
C THR A 53 6.17 -9.27 11.13
N ILE A 54 5.91 -10.30 11.92
CA ILE A 54 4.84 -10.31 12.94
C ILE A 54 5.13 -9.29 14.05
N TYR A 55 6.36 -9.26 14.57
CA TYR A 55 6.80 -8.30 15.58
C TYR A 55 6.73 -6.86 15.04
N GLY A 56 7.23 -6.64 13.82
CA GLY A 56 7.17 -5.34 13.16
C GLY A 56 5.74 -4.86 12.89
N GLY A 57 4.83 -5.77 12.56
CA GLY A 57 3.40 -5.55 12.36
C GLY A 57 2.57 -5.48 13.65
N ASP A 58 3.23 -5.53 14.79
CA ASP A 58 2.65 -5.43 16.13
C ASP A 58 1.53 -6.47 16.37
N PHE A 59 1.78 -7.69 15.88
CA PHE A 59 0.96 -8.90 16.04
C PHE A 59 -0.45 -8.85 15.44
N LEU A 60 -0.74 -7.89 14.58
CA LEU A 60 -2.07 -7.74 13.97
C LEU A 60 -2.20 -8.46 12.62
N ALA A 61 -1.11 -8.95 12.04
CA ALA A 61 -1.13 -9.69 10.77
C ALA A 61 -1.56 -11.16 10.95
N ASN A 62 -2.13 -11.74 9.90
CA ASN A 62 -2.51 -13.16 9.88
C ASN A 62 -1.27 -14.05 9.78
N GLN A 63 -0.94 -14.73 10.87
CA GLN A 63 0.35 -15.41 11.05
C GLN A 63 0.62 -16.50 10.02
N ARG A 64 -0.36 -17.32 9.66
CA ARG A 64 -0.17 -18.42 8.68
C ARG A 64 0.15 -17.90 7.29
N GLN A 65 -0.53 -16.84 6.85
CA GLN A 65 -0.30 -16.21 5.57
C GLN A 65 1.07 -15.53 5.51
N VAL A 66 1.47 -14.86 6.60
CA VAL A 66 2.80 -14.26 6.72
C VAL A 66 3.90 -15.32 6.73
N LEU A 67 3.72 -16.44 7.43
CA LEU A 67 4.68 -17.54 7.42
C LEU A 67 4.87 -18.09 6.01
N GLY A 68 3.76 -18.41 5.30
CA GLY A 68 3.82 -18.88 3.92
C GLY A 68 4.52 -17.90 2.97
N MET A 69 4.30 -16.59 3.14
CA MET A 69 5.01 -15.56 2.40
C MET A 69 6.52 -15.58 2.68
N CYS A 70 6.92 -15.68 3.93
CA CYS A 70 8.33 -15.67 4.32
C CYS A 70 9.06 -16.96 3.91
N GLU A 71 8.40 -18.11 3.96
CA GLU A 71 8.92 -19.39 3.48
C GLU A 71 9.11 -19.40 1.95
N ALA A 72 8.18 -18.78 1.20
CA ALA A 72 8.28 -18.68 -0.25
C ALA A 72 9.30 -17.62 -0.71
N ALA A 73 9.65 -16.65 0.12
CA ALA A 73 10.44 -15.49 -0.26
C ALA A 73 11.81 -15.81 -0.92
N PRO A 74 12.64 -16.73 -0.40
CA PRO A 74 13.89 -17.11 -1.06
C PRO A 74 13.67 -17.66 -2.49
N ALA A 75 12.67 -18.52 -2.66
CA ALA A 75 12.34 -19.08 -3.98
C ALA A 75 11.79 -18.01 -4.93
N ILE A 76 11.03 -17.04 -4.42
CA ILE A 76 10.54 -15.89 -5.21
C ILE A 76 11.72 -15.06 -5.72
N ILE A 77 12.71 -14.74 -4.88
CA ILE A 77 13.89 -13.98 -5.30
C ILE A 77 14.64 -14.71 -6.43
N HIS A 78 14.89 -16.00 -6.26
CA HIS A 78 15.54 -16.81 -7.30
C HIS A 78 14.70 -16.95 -8.57
N LEU A 79 13.37 -17.01 -8.46
CA LEU A 79 12.46 -17.00 -9.61
C LEU A 79 12.58 -15.69 -10.39
N MET A 80 12.55 -14.54 -9.68
CA MET A 80 12.66 -13.23 -10.30
C MET A 80 14.04 -13.02 -10.94
N ASP A 81 15.11 -13.51 -10.33
CA ASP A 81 16.45 -13.50 -10.90
C ASP A 81 16.49 -14.28 -12.23
N ARG A 82 15.92 -15.49 -12.27
CA ARG A 82 15.80 -16.29 -13.50
C ARG A 82 14.90 -15.69 -14.56
N MET A 83 13.92 -14.86 -14.18
CA MET A 83 13.07 -14.09 -15.10
C MET A 83 13.78 -12.85 -15.67
N GLY A 84 15.05 -12.58 -15.27
CA GLY A 84 15.87 -11.52 -15.83
C GLY A 84 15.89 -10.23 -15.01
N VAL A 85 15.46 -10.25 -13.76
CA VAL A 85 15.64 -9.09 -12.84
C VAL A 85 17.13 -8.89 -12.59
N MET A 86 17.63 -7.71 -12.90
CA MET A 86 19.04 -7.35 -12.78
C MET A 86 19.40 -6.99 -11.33
N PHE A 87 19.27 -7.95 -10.42
CA PHE A 87 19.68 -7.74 -9.02
C PHE A 87 21.18 -7.43 -8.91
N ASN A 88 21.52 -6.59 -7.95
CA ASN A 88 22.91 -6.32 -7.61
C ASN A 88 23.60 -7.61 -7.14
N ARG A 89 24.91 -7.70 -7.47
CA ARG A 89 25.75 -8.85 -7.17
C ARG A 89 26.94 -8.44 -6.32
N THR A 90 27.41 -9.38 -5.49
CA THR A 90 28.73 -9.27 -4.83
C THR A 90 29.85 -9.46 -5.86
N PRO A 91 31.12 -9.11 -5.53
CA PRO A 91 32.26 -9.37 -6.42
C PRO A 91 32.40 -10.84 -6.83
N GLU A 92 31.92 -11.78 -5.99
CA GLU A 92 31.92 -13.22 -6.26
C GLU A 92 30.76 -13.68 -7.17
N GLY A 93 29.88 -12.76 -7.57
CA GLY A 93 28.74 -13.04 -8.44
C GLY A 93 27.46 -13.53 -7.74
N LEU A 94 27.45 -13.59 -6.41
CA LEU A 94 26.27 -13.91 -5.61
C LEU A 94 25.30 -12.73 -5.57
N LEU A 95 24.01 -12.99 -5.28
CA LEU A 95 23.05 -11.93 -5.02
C LEU A 95 23.51 -11.09 -3.82
N ASP A 96 23.52 -9.77 -3.97
CA ASP A 96 23.81 -8.86 -2.86
C ASP A 96 22.52 -8.47 -2.13
N PHE A 97 22.64 -8.31 -0.82
CA PHE A 97 21.55 -7.98 0.07
C PHE A 97 21.90 -6.79 0.96
N ARG A 98 20.90 -5.98 1.30
CA ARG A 98 21.02 -4.85 2.21
C ARG A 98 20.03 -4.94 3.37
N ARG A 99 20.24 -4.10 4.38
CA ARG A 99 19.37 -4.01 5.57
C ARG A 99 18.23 -3.02 5.33
N PHE A 100 17.12 -3.28 6.03
CA PHE A 100 16.00 -2.35 6.15
C PHE A 100 15.57 -2.20 7.61
N GLY A 101 14.75 -1.18 7.91
CA GLY A 101 14.29 -0.92 9.27
C GLY A 101 13.46 -2.09 9.84
N GLY A 102 13.70 -2.38 11.11
CA GLY A 102 13.04 -3.45 11.86
C GLY A 102 13.74 -4.80 11.80
N THR A 103 14.86 -4.92 11.08
CA THR A 103 15.69 -6.14 11.05
C THR A 103 17.18 -5.81 11.13
N LYS A 104 17.96 -6.76 11.66
CA LYS A 104 19.43 -6.70 11.68
C LYS A 104 20.07 -7.50 10.54
N HIS A 105 19.31 -8.32 9.82
CA HIS A 105 19.80 -9.20 8.76
C HIS A 105 19.82 -8.51 7.39
N HIS A 106 20.81 -8.87 6.56
CA HIS A 106 20.86 -8.49 5.16
C HIS A 106 19.99 -9.44 4.33
N ARG A 107 18.68 -9.15 4.25
CA ARG A 107 17.72 -10.01 3.52
C ARG A 107 17.04 -9.34 2.33
N THR A 108 17.32 -8.07 2.05
CA THR A 108 16.67 -7.32 0.99
C THR A 108 17.51 -7.37 -0.29
N ALA A 109 17.09 -8.18 -1.27
CA ALA A 109 17.63 -8.17 -2.63
C ALA A 109 17.18 -6.89 -3.35
N PHE A 110 18.04 -6.30 -4.19
CA PHE A 110 17.76 -5.02 -4.83
C PHE A 110 18.41 -4.90 -6.21
N ALA A 111 17.85 -4.04 -7.04
CA ALA A 111 18.39 -3.65 -8.35
C ALA A 111 18.56 -2.12 -8.38
N GLY A 112 19.64 -1.62 -7.78
CA GLY A 112 19.90 -0.19 -7.65
C GLY A 112 18.74 0.57 -6.99
N ALA A 113 18.23 1.61 -7.66
CA ALA A 113 17.03 2.38 -7.29
C ALA A 113 15.77 1.95 -8.07
N SER A 114 15.84 0.91 -8.90
CA SER A 114 14.79 0.52 -9.84
C SER A 114 14.23 -0.88 -9.59
N THR A 115 14.32 -1.39 -8.34
CA THR A 115 13.90 -2.76 -8.03
C THR A 115 12.46 -3.05 -8.47
N GLY A 116 11.51 -2.17 -8.14
CA GLY A 116 10.11 -2.34 -8.54
C GLY A 116 9.92 -2.34 -10.06
N GLN A 117 10.63 -1.48 -10.77
CA GLN A 117 10.61 -1.42 -12.22
C GLN A 117 11.13 -2.74 -12.83
N GLN A 118 12.25 -3.25 -12.34
CA GLN A 118 12.86 -4.48 -12.81
C GLN A 118 11.93 -5.69 -12.57
N LEU A 119 11.35 -5.80 -11.36
CA LEU A 119 10.40 -6.87 -11.05
C LEU A 119 9.15 -6.79 -11.93
N LEU A 120 8.58 -5.61 -12.10
CA LEU A 120 7.39 -5.43 -12.92
C LEU A 120 7.64 -5.72 -14.39
N TYR A 121 8.79 -5.29 -14.92
CA TYR A 121 9.16 -5.56 -16.32
C TYR A 121 9.40 -7.04 -16.57
N ALA A 122 10.09 -7.75 -15.67
CA ALA A 122 10.29 -9.19 -15.78
C ALA A 122 8.96 -9.95 -15.78
N LEU A 123 8.00 -9.54 -14.94
CA LEU A 123 6.65 -10.12 -14.93
C LEU A 123 5.87 -9.80 -16.21
N ASP A 124 5.97 -8.56 -16.72
CA ASP A 124 5.29 -8.16 -17.97
C ASP A 124 5.84 -8.94 -19.17
N GLU A 125 7.15 -9.20 -19.23
CA GLU A 125 7.73 -10.03 -20.29
C GLU A 125 7.16 -11.48 -20.28
N GLN A 126 6.90 -12.04 -19.09
CA GLN A 126 6.23 -13.34 -19.02
C GLN A 126 4.76 -13.25 -19.46
N VAL A 127 4.05 -12.17 -19.08
CA VAL A 127 2.66 -11.94 -19.53
C VAL A 127 2.59 -11.82 -21.05
N ARG A 128 3.53 -11.11 -21.69
CA ARG A 128 3.60 -10.99 -23.16
C ARG A 128 3.71 -12.33 -23.88
N ARG A 129 4.40 -13.27 -23.29
CA ARG A 129 4.44 -14.65 -23.82
C ARG A 129 3.05 -15.25 -23.96
N TYR A 130 2.19 -15.01 -22.97
CA TYR A 130 0.81 -15.50 -22.96
C TYR A 130 -0.13 -14.65 -23.82
N GLU A 131 0.17 -13.37 -24.03
CA GLU A 131 -0.53 -12.54 -25.04
C GLU A 131 -0.29 -13.12 -26.44
N VAL A 132 0.96 -13.43 -26.78
CA VAL A 132 1.31 -14.07 -28.08
C VAL A 132 0.65 -15.45 -28.23
N ALA A 133 0.51 -16.20 -27.13
CA ALA A 133 -0.19 -17.48 -27.12
C ALA A 133 -1.73 -17.36 -27.16
N GLY A 134 -2.27 -16.14 -27.15
CA GLY A 134 -3.72 -15.89 -27.16
C GLY A 134 -4.44 -16.18 -25.84
N LEU A 135 -3.70 -16.33 -24.72
CA LEU A 135 -4.26 -16.61 -23.40
C LEU A 135 -4.45 -15.35 -22.55
N VAL A 136 -3.82 -14.24 -22.90
CA VAL A 136 -3.96 -12.97 -22.18
C VAL A 136 -4.34 -11.87 -23.15
N GLU A 137 -5.34 -11.08 -22.76
CA GLU A 137 -5.75 -9.85 -23.44
C GLU A 137 -5.62 -8.68 -22.47
N LYS A 138 -4.90 -7.61 -22.85
CA LYS A 138 -4.69 -6.41 -22.03
C LYS A 138 -5.67 -5.30 -22.39
N TYR A 139 -6.30 -4.73 -21.38
CA TYR A 139 -7.17 -3.56 -21.43
C TYR A 139 -6.50 -2.41 -20.63
N GLU A 140 -5.58 -1.70 -21.28
CA GLU A 140 -4.85 -0.57 -20.69
C GLU A 140 -5.59 0.75 -20.95
N GLY A 141 -5.66 1.63 -19.95
CA GLY A 141 -6.49 2.85 -19.99
C GLY A 141 -7.95 2.57 -19.69
N TRP A 142 -8.24 1.54 -18.89
CA TRP A 142 -9.58 1.19 -18.46
C TRP A 142 -9.74 1.35 -16.95
N ASP A 143 -10.84 1.98 -16.55
CA ASP A 143 -11.21 2.21 -15.15
C ASP A 143 -12.23 1.18 -14.68
N PHE A 144 -11.97 0.54 -13.54
CA PHE A 144 -12.91 -0.38 -12.89
C PHE A 144 -14.05 0.41 -12.28
N LEU A 145 -15.29 0.09 -12.63
CA LEU A 145 -16.50 0.74 -12.10
C LEU A 145 -17.21 -0.08 -11.03
N GLY A 146 -17.20 -1.40 -11.14
CA GLY A 146 -17.80 -2.28 -10.16
C GLY A 146 -17.80 -3.75 -10.59
N ALA A 147 -18.08 -4.63 -9.63
CA ALA A 147 -18.31 -6.04 -9.90
C ALA A 147 -19.75 -6.29 -10.35
N VAL A 148 -19.94 -7.28 -11.22
CA VAL A 148 -21.27 -7.84 -11.49
C VAL A 148 -21.50 -8.95 -10.47
N ILE A 149 -22.49 -8.77 -9.61
CA ILE A 149 -22.84 -9.72 -8.53
C ILE A 149 -24.27 -10.20 -8.77
N ASP A 150 -24.46 -11.52 -8.83
CA ASP A 150 -25.77 -12.11 -9.07
C ASP A 150 -26.63 -12.21 -7.79
N ASP A 151 -27.85 -12.69 -7.92
CA ASP A 151 -28.80 -12.84 -6.79
C ASP A 151 -28.30 -13.85 -5.72
N GLU A 152 -27.40 -14.75 -6.08
CA GLU A 152 -26.74 -15.68 -5.16
C GLU A 152 -25.52 -15.05 -4.45
N GLN A 153 -25.29 -13.73 -4.64
CA GLN A 153 -24.15 -12.98 -4.11
C GLN A 153 -22.80 -13.52 -4.62
N ILE A 154 -22.74 -13.98 -5.86
CA ILE A 154 -21.52 -14.47 -6.51
C ILE A 154 -21.04 -13.44 -7.54
N CYS A 155 -19.74 -13.17 -7.57
CA CYS A 155 -19.13 -12.32 -8.60
C CYS A 155 -19.12 -13.04 -9.96
N ARG A 156 -19.63 -12.35 -10.99
CA ARG A 156 -19.80 -12.88 -12.34
C ARG A 156 -19.06 -12.07 -13.41
N GLY A 157 -18.24 -11.14 -13.00
CA GLY A 157 -17.48 -10.27 -13.89
C GLY A 157 -17.37 -8.85 -13.37
N ILE A 158 -17.05 -7.93 -14.26
CA ILE A 158 -16.85 -6.52 -13.94
C ILE A 158 -17.56 -5.63 -14.96
N VAL A 159 -17.81 -4.38 -14.55
CA VAL A 159 -18.04 -3.26 -15.46
C VAL A 159 -16.85 -2.34 -15.42
N ALA A 160 -16.37 -1.92 -16.57
CA ALA A 160 -15.24 -1.02 -16.72
C ALA A 160 -15.50 0.04 -17.78
N GLN A 161 -14.79 1.15 -17.72
CA GLN A 161 -14.86 2.26 -18.65
C GLN A 161 -13.55 2.44 -19.38
N ASP A 162 -13.61 2.48 -20.71
CA ASP A 162 -12.49 2.94 -21.54
C ASP A 162 -12.28 4.45 -21.30
N LEU A 163 -11.12 4.83 -20.80
CA LEU A 163 -10.81 6.23 -20.46
C LEU A 163 -10.58 7.12 -21.69
N ARG A 164 -10.48 6.54 -22.87
CA ARG A 164 -10.35 7.30 -24.11
C ARG A 164 -11.71 7.59 -24.73
N SER A 165 -12.47 6.56 -25.07
CA SER A 165 -13.82 6.70 -25.66
C SER A 165 -14.90 7.04 -24.64
N MET A 166 -14.63 6.86 -23.35
CA MET A 166 -15.59 6.93 -22.24
C MET A 166 -16.71 5.89 -22.32
N GLU A 167 -16.57 4.89 -23.19
CA GLU A 167 -17.50 3.78 -23.31
C GLU A 167 -17.48 2.88 -22.07
N ILE A 168 -18.65 2.49 -21.58
CA ILE A 168 -18.83 1.61 -20.41
C ILE A 168 -19.31 0.26 -20.89
N MET A 169 -18.57 -0.79 -20.52
CA MET A 169 -18.81 -2.16 -20.94
C MET A 169 -18.74 -3.13 -19.75
N HIS A 170 -19.52 -4.21 -19.83
CA HIS A 170 -19.34 -5.34 -18.91
C HIS A 170 -18.43 -6.40 -19.51
N PHE A 171 -17.77 -7.14 -18.64
CA PHE A 171 -16.89 -8.27 -18.97
C PHE A 171 -17.24 -9.45 -18.08
N ARG A 172 -17.67 -10.54 -18.68
CA ARG A 172 -18.03 -11.78 -17.99
C ARG A 172 -16.78 -12.52 -17.53
N ALA A 173 -16.79 -13.04 -16.32
CA ALA A 173 -15.71 -13.86 -15.79
C ALA A 173 -16.23 -14.75 -14.64
N ASP A 174 -15.84 -16.03 -14.65
CA ASP A 174 -16.12 -16.96 -13.56
C ASP A 174 -15.32 -16.66 -12.28
N ALA A 175 -14.20 -15.92 -12.41
CA ALA A 175 -13.44 -15.39 -11.29
C ALA A 175 -12.83 -14.02 -11.63
N VAL A 176 -12.80 -13.14 -10.65
CA VAL A 176 -12.21 -11.80 -10.74
C VAL A 176 -11.14 -11.65 -9.66
N VAL A 177 -9.97 -11.10 -10.00
CA VAL A 177 -8.89 -10.84 -9.04
C VAL A 177 -8.56 -9.36 -9.04
N MET A 178 -8.72 -8.70 -7.89
CA MET A 178 -8.44 -7.28 -7.70
C MET A 178 -7.00 -7.07 -7.25
N CYS A 179 -6.23 -6.32 -8.05
CA CYS A 179 -4.85 -5.93 -7.76
C CYS A 179 -4.68 -4.41 -7.89
N THR A 180 -5.66 -3.65 -7.42
CA THR A 180 -5.84 -2.22 -7.70
C THR A 180 -5.03 -1.29 -6.79
N GLY A 181 -4.24 -1.87 -5.88
CA GLY A 181 -3.38 -1.10 -4.97
C GLY A 181 -4.12 -0.43 -3.82
N GLY A 182 -3.46 0.52 -3.18
CA GLY A 182 -3.94 1.22 -1.99
C GLY A 182 -4.68 2.53 -2.27
N ASN A 183 -4.83 3.35 -1.23
CA ASN A 183 -5.68 4.54 -1.21
C ASN A 183 -4.95 5.83 -0.79
N GLY A 184 -3.64 5.92 -1.04
CA GLY A 184 -2.80 7.04 -0.56
C GLY A 184 -3.22 8.42 -1.04
N LEU A 185 -3.94 8.56 -2.16
CA LEU A 185 -4.38 9.86 -2.68
C LEU A 185 -5.46 10.51 -1.78
N ILE A 186 -6.16 9.76 -0.94
CA ILE A 186 -7.12 10.28 0.05
C ILE A 186 -6.47 11.32 0.97
N PHE A 187 -5.16 11.19 1.22
CA PHE A 187 -4.39 12.09 2.08
C PHE A 187 -3.83 13.32 1.33
N GLY A 188 -4.23 13.53 0.08
CA GLY A 188 -3.76 14.63 -0.77
C GLY A 188 -2.29 14.47 -1.14
N LYS A 189 -1.36 14.74 -0.22
CA LYS A 189 0.08 14.57 -0.41
C LYS A 189 0.54 13.20 0.10
N SER A 190 1.10 12.37 -0.80
CA SER A 190 1.68 11.07 -0.44
C SER A 190 2.82 10.70 -1.40
N THR A 191 3.57 9.67 -1.05
CA THR A 191 4.59 9.11 -1.95
C THR A 191 3.99 8.12 -2.95
N ASN A 192 2.69 7.82 -2.86
CA ASN A 192 1.98 6.94 -3.79
C ASN A 192 1.82 7.58 -5.18
N SER A 193 1.54 6.75 -6.17
CA SER A 193 1.09 7.23 -7.48
C SER A 193 -0.28 7.93 -7.37
N MET A 194 -0.52 8.90 -8.23
CA MET A 194 -1.79 9.62 -8.33
C MET A 194 -2.97 8.69 -8.68
N ILE A 195 -2.70 7.50 -9.21
CA ILE A 195 -3.72 6.49 -9.51
C ILE A 195 -4.18 5.69 -8.27
N ASN A 196 -3.49 5.82 -7.13
CA ASN A 196 -3.83 5.13 -5.89
C ASN A 196 -4.94 5.89 -5.13
N THR A 197 -6.10 5.99 -5.76
CA THR A 197 -7.28 6.69 -5.22
C THR A 197 -8.09 5.85 -4.24
N GLY A 198 -7.91 4.52 -4.26
CA GLY A 198 -8.76 3.59 -3.52
C GLY A 198 -10.16 3.42 -4.11
N SER A 199 -10.44 3.99 -5.29
CA SER A 199 -11.79 3.99 -5.89
C SER A 199 -12.33 2.58 -6.11
N ALA A 200 -11.54 1.67 -6.66
CA ALA A 200 -11.98 0.29 -6.92
C ALA A 200 -12.30 -0.47 -5.61
N GLY A 201 -11.46 -0.35 -4.59
CA GLY A 201 -11.71 -0.94 -3.27
C GLY A 201 -12.95 -0.36 -2.60
N SER A 202 -13.16 0.96 -2.73
CA SER A 202 -14.34 1.65 -2.21
C SER A 202 -15.63 1.23 -2.92
N GLU A 203 -15.60 1.06 -4.23
CA GLU A 203 -16.77 0.58 -4.99
C GLU A 203 -17.16 -0.84 -4.54
N LEU A 204 -16.20 -1.74 -4.40
CA LEU A 204 -16.46 -3.09 -3.89
C LEU A 204 -16.97 -3.08 -2.44
N TYR A 205 -16.43 -2.21 -1.59
CA TYR A 205 -16.93 -2.01 -0.23
C TYR A 205 -18.41 -1.58 -0.24
N GLN A 206 -18.79 -0.66 -1.11
CA GLN A 206 -20.19 -0.23 -1.29
C GLN A 206 -21.07 -1.35 -1.86
N GLN A 207 -20.50 -2.33 -2.57
CA GLN A 207 -21.20 -3.51 -3.08
C GLN A 207 -21.25 -4.68 -2.07
N GLY A 208 -20.79 -4.49 -0.83
CA GLY A 208 -20.89 -5.47 0.25
C GLY A 208 -19.62 -6.31 0.49
N VAL A 209 -18.51 -5.98 -0.17
CA VAL A 209 -17.22 -6.56 0.21
C VAL A 209 -16.74 -5.93 1.51
N LYS A 210 -16.36 -6.76 2.48
CA LYS A 210 -15.82 -6.30 3.76
C LYS A 210 -14.47 -5.61 3.55
N TYR A 211 -14.23 -4.52 4.29
CA TYR A 211 -12.94 -3.83 4.30
C TYR A 211 -12.28 -3.98 5.67
N ALA A 212 -11.03 -4.40 5.69
CA ALA A 212 -10.35 -4.78 6.93
C ALA A 212 -9.19 -3.84 7.26
N ASN A 213 -9.03 -3.51 8.55
CA ASN A 213 -7.91 -2.70 9.08
C ASN A 213 -7.70 -1.37 8.34
N GLY A 214 -8.76 -0.71 7.87
CA GLY A 214 -8.67 0.51 7.06
C GLY A 214 -7.89 1.64 7.75
N GLU A 215 -7.91 1.71 9.07
CA GLU A 215 -7.17 2.68 9.88
C GLU A 215 -5.65 2.45 9.89
N MET A 216 -5.16 1.32 9.42
CA MET A 216 -3.73 0.99 9.41
C MET A 216 -3.05 1.57 8.17
N ILE A 217 -2.62 2.81 8.29
CA ILE A 217 -1.94 3.59 7.25
C ILE A 217 -0.49 3.82 7.66
N GLN A 218 0.45 3.46 6.79
CA GLN A 218 1.87 3.67 7.04
C GLN A 218 2.32 5.06 6.58
N VAL A 219 3.00 5.75 7.48
CA VAL A 219 3.74 6.97 7.19
C VAL A 219 5.21 6.62 7.08
N HIS A 220 5.85 6.99 5.97
CA HIS A 220 7.28 6.79 5.76
C HIS A 220 8.08 7.95 6.34
N PRO A 221 9.16 7.72 7.10
CA PRO A 221 9.89 8.79 7.78
C PRO A 221 10.73 9.67 6.83
N THR A 222 11.05 9.21 5.62
CA THR A 222 12.04 9.85 4.75
C THR A 222 11.49 10.25 3.37
N ALA A 223 10.36 10.97 3.33
CA ALA A 223 9.93 11.64 2.11
C ALA A 223 10.77 12.90 1.85
N ILE A 224 10.95 13.25 0.58
CA ILE A 224 11.61 14.48 0.16
C ILE A 224 10.58 15.61 0.18
N PRO A 225 10.82 16.74 0.85
CA PRO A 225 9.91 17.88 0.85
C PRO A 225 9.60 18.39 -0.57
N GLY A 226 8.34 18.81 -0.80
CA GLY A 226 7.89 19.34 -2.09
C GLY A 226 6.43 19.80 -2.03
N ASP A 227 6.02 20.57 -3.03
CA ASP A 227 4.69 21.19 -3.11
C ASP A 227 3.66 20.32 -3.82
N ASP A 228 4.11 19.40 -4.64
CA ASP A 228 3.30 18.48 -5.45
C ASP A 228 3.30 17.05 -4.89
N LYS A 229 3.18 16.03 -5.75
CA LYS A 229 3.39 14.62 -5.42
C LYS A 229 4.73 14.44 -4.74
N LEU A 230 4.71 13.86 -3.54
CA LEU A 230 5.92 13.64 -2.75
C LEU A 230 6.80 12.53 -3.35
N ARG A 231 8.09 12.72 -3.25
CA ARG A 231 9.09 11.75 -3.68
C ARG A 231 9.68 11.04 -2.47
N LEU A 232 9.97 9.78 -2.63
CA LEU A 232 10.54 8.96 -1.57
C LEU A 232 12.07 9.05 -1.63
N MET A 233 12.70 9.36 -0.49
CA MET A 233 14.08 8.95 -0.23
C MET A 233 14.05 7.53 0.31
N SER A 234 14.62 6.61 -0.44
CA SER A 234 14.60 5.18 -0.12
C SER A 234 15.12 4.90 1.29
N GLU A 235 14.47 3.98 1.98
CA GLU A 235 14.94 3.44 3.26
C GLU A 235 16.34 2.83 3.17
N SER A 236 16.78 2.45 1.97
CA SER A 236 18.15 2.01 1.70
C SER A 236 19.21 3.00 2.18
N ALA A 237 18.92 4.31 2.15
CA ALA A 237 19.85 5.32 2.66
C ALA A 237 20.16 5.11 4.16
N ARG A 238 19.14 4.77 4.97
CA ARG A 238 19.35 4.38 6.37
C ARG A 238 20.05 3.01 6.49
N GLY A 239 19.63 2.07 5.64
CA GLY A 239 20.19 0.72 5.60
C GLY A 239 21.70 0.67 5.31
N GLU A 240 22.20 1.58 4.48
CA GLU A 240 23.62 1.70 4.12
C GLU A 240 24.39 2.65 5.04
N GLY A 241 23.83 3.06 6.18
CA GLY A 241 24.50 3.83 7.21
C GLY A 241 24.11 5.30 7.32
N GLY A 242 23.05 5.73 6.65
CA GLY A 242 22.52 7.10 6.78
C GLY A 242 22.00 7.39 8.18
N ARG A 243 22.32 8.56 8.71
CA ARG A 243 22.03 8.99 10.09
C ARG A 243 21.01 10.11 10.09
N ILE A 244 19.94 9.96 10.86
CA ILE A 244 18.91 10.99 11.04
C ILE A 244 19.27 11.85 12.25
N TRP A 245 19.25 13.19 12.07
CA TRP A 245 19.59 14.13 13.11
C TRP A 245 18.92 15.51 12.92
N THR A 246 18.91 16.31 13.97
CA THR A 246 18.55 17.72 13.96
C THR A 246 19.47 18.51 14.87
N TYR A 247 19.29 19.84 14.94
CA TYR A 247 20.03 20.66 15.91
C TYR A 247 19.31 20.67 17.27
N LYS A 248 20.11 20.47 18.34
CA LYS A 248 19.71 20.68 19.73
C LYS A 248 20.83 21.46 20.44
N ASP A 249 20.50 22.60 21.03
CA ASP A 249 21.47 23.47 21.69
C ASP A 249 22.66 23.87 20.80
N GLY A 250 22.39 24.09 19.51
CA GLY A 250 23.40 24.47 18.51
C GLY A 250 24.31 23.33 18.03
N LYS A 251 24.05 22.08 18.43
CA LYS A 251 24.85 20.90 18.05
C LYS A 251 24.00 19.85 17.33
N PRO A 252 24.58 19.07 16.40
CA PRO A 252 23.89 17.91 15.82
C PRO A 252 23.47 16.91 16.91
N TRP A 253 22.19 16.53 16.90
CA TRP A 253 21.63 15.55 17.81
C TRP A 253 21.06 14.36 17.05
N TYR A 254 21.71 13.22 17.19
CA TYR A 254 21.34 11.95 16.54
C TYR A 254 20.31 11.23 17.40
N PHE A 255 19.10 11.76 17.44
CA PHE A 255 18.06 11.39 18.40
C PHE A 255 17.59 9.93 18.28
N LEU A 256 17.60 9.32 17.09
CA LEU A 256 17.24 7.90 16.94
C LEU A 256 18.26 6.98 17.61
N GLU A 257 19.56 7.31 17.53
CA GLU A 257 20.63 6.53 18.15
C GLU A 257 20.57 6.62 19.68
N GLU A 258 20.15 7.78 20.21
CA GLU A 258 19.99 7.99 21.65
C GLU A 258 18.73 7.33 22.19
N MET A 259 17.59 7.47 21.48
CA MET A 259 16.29 6.92 21.91
C MET A 259 16.21 5.39 21.75
N TYR A 260 16.90 4.84 20.76
CA TYR A 260 16.84 3.44 20.36
C TYR A 260 18.25 2.87 20.15
N PRO A 261 19.06 2.73 21.20
CA PRO A 261 20.50 2.38 21.05
C PRO A 261 20.74 1.04 20.36
N GLU A 262 19.81 0.08 20.45
CA GLU A 262 19.94 -1.24 19.84
C GLU A 262 19.72 -1.25 18.32
N TYR A 263 18.77 -0.46 17.82
CA TYR A 263 18.43 -0.40 16.39
C TYR A 263 18.86 0.91 15.72
N GLY A 264 19.01 2.01 16.47
CA GLY A 264 19.42 3.31 15.95
C GLY A 264 18.58 3.76 14.76
N ASN A 265 19.24 4.08 13.67
CA ASN A 265 18.59 4.48 12.41
C ASN A 265 17.85 3.33 11.69
N LEU A 266 17.99 2.08 12.15
CA LEU A 266 17.29 0.90 11.62
C LEU A 266 15.99 0.56 12.36
N VAL A 267 15.47 1.46 13.21
CA VAL A 267 14.13 1.28 13.76
C VAL A 267 13.07 1.25 12.65
N PRO A 268 11.93 0.55 12.85
CA PRO A 268 10.84 0.51 11.87
C PRO A 268 10.29 1.91 11.55
N ARG A 269 9.55 1.99 10.47
CA ARG A 269 9.03 3.25 9.93
C ARG A 269 8.15 4.01 10.89
N ASP A 270 7.23 3.33 11.57
CA ASP A 270 6.32 3.93 12.55
C ASP A 270 7.08 4.49 13.76
N VAL A 271 8.10 3.79 14.24
CA VAL A 271 8.96 4.24 15.34
C VAL A 271 9.75 5.49 14.94
N ALA A 272 10.44 5.45 13.78
CA ALA A 272 11.17 6.61 13.25
C ALA A 272 10.24 7.81 13.01
N THR A 273 9.07 7.59 12.44
CA THR A 273 8.08 8.63 12.15
C THR A 273 7.59 9.31 13.43
N ARG A 274 7.24 8.54 14.47
CA ARG A 274 6.84 9.11 15.77
C ARG A 274 7.97 9.89 16.43
N ALA A 275 9.20 9.39 16.36
CA ALA A 275 10.36 10.10 16.91
C ALA A 275 10.59 11.43 16.19
N ILE A 276 10.50 11.47 14.85
CA ILE A 276 10.60 12.72 14.08
C ILE A 276 9.46 13.68 14.45
N HIS A 277 8.22 13.20 14.53
CA HIS A 277 7.08 14.03 14.94
C HIS A 277 7.31 14.65 16.34
N LYS A 278 7.73 13.82 17.32
CA LYS A 278 8.05 14.29 18.67
C LYS A 278 9.12 15.38 18.64
N VAL A 279 10.22 15.16 17.92
CA VAL A 279 11.33 16.11 17.82
C VAL A 279 10.91 17.40 17.13
N CYS A 280 10.19 17.33 16.02
CA CYS A 280 9.83 18.50 15.22
C CYS A 280 8.64 19.28 15.81
N VAL A 281 7.58 18.56 16.23
CA VAL A 281 6.29 19.19 16.60
C VAL A 281 6.20 19.42 18.10
N GLU A 282 6.53 18.42 18.95
CA GLU A 282 6.38 18.55 20.40
C GLU A 282 7.55 19.33 21.03
N MET A 283 8.80 19.09 20.52
CA MET A 283 9.98 19.77 21.05
C MET A 283 10.36 21.04 20.28
N GLY A 284 9.76 21.27 19.08
CA GLY A 284 10.03 22.45 18.26
C GLY A 284 11.44 22.48 17.64
N LEU A 285 12.09 21.30 17.48
CA LEU A 285 13.48 21.18 16.99
C LEU A 285 13.56 20.83 15.51
N GLY A 286 12.48 21.02 14.74
CA GLY A 286 12.48 20.80 13.29
C GLY A 286 13.40 21.80 12.56
N VAL A 287 14.02 21.35 11.48
CA VAL A 287 14.89 22.18 10.63
C VAL A 287 14.11 23.36 10.10
N ASP A 288 14.64 24.57 10.27
CA ASP A 288 14.00 25.84 9.89
C ASP A 288 12.58 26.03 10.49
N GLY A 289 12.30 25.41 11.65
CA GLY A 289 10.99 25.45 12.29
C GLY A 289 9.91 24.62 11.58
N GLN A 290 10.31 23.77 10.64
CA GLN A 290 9.42 22.91 9.84
C GLN A 290 9.37 21.49 10.42
N ASN A 291 8.38 20.70 10.02
CA ASN A 291 8.33 19.27 10.35
C ASN A 291 9.32 18.47 9.47
N GLN A 292 10.60 18.81 9.57
CA GLN A 292 11.70 18.26 8.79
C GLN A 292 12.92 17.98 9.67
N VAL A 293 13.69 16.97 9.31
CA VAL A 293 14.98 16.64 9.91
C VAL A 293 16.02 16.36 8.84
N TYR A 294 17.28 16.19 9.21
CA TYR A 294 18.34 15.80 8.30
C TYR A 294 18.48 14.28 8.22
N LEU A 295 18.76 13.78 7.01
CA LEU A 295 19.31 12.44 6.75
C LEU A 295 20.70 12.61 6.12
N ASP A 296 21.73 12.19 6.81
CA ASP A 296 23.12 12.45 6.46
C ASP A 296 23.85 11.18 6.04
N LEU A 297 24.49 11.24 4.89
CA LEU A 297 25.36 10.23 4.30
C LEU A 297 26.78 10.76 4.05
N SER A 298 27.04 12.05 4.31
CA SER A 298 28.32 12.72 3.96
C SER A 298 29.55 12.15 4.69
N HIS A 299 29.34 11.40 5.76
CA HIS A 299 30.39 10.68 6.49
C HIS A 299 30.85 9.39 5.79
N ILE A 300 30.13 8.93 4.77
CA ILE A 300 30.45 7.72 4.00
C ILE A 300 31.22 8.11 2.73
N PRO A 301 32.33 7.42 2.39
CA PRO A 301 33.08 7.76 1.18
C PRO A 301 32.24 7.74 -0.10
N ALA A 302 32.39 8.77 -0.95
CA ALA A 302 31.58 8.95 -2.16
C ALA A 302 31.66 7.75 -3.13
N ASN A 303 32.80 7.08 -3.24
CA ASN A 303 32.94 5.88 -4.07
C ASN A 303 32.07 4.72 -3.56
N VAL A 304 31.92 4.55 -2.23
CA VAL A 304 31.02 3.56 -1.62
C VAL A 304 29.56 3.93 -1.89
N LEU A 305 29.19 5.20 -1.67
CA LEU A 305 27.86 5.70 -1.93
C LEU A 305 27.44 5.52 -3.40
N ASN A 306 28.35 5.80 -4.35
CA ASN A 306 28.07 5.64 -5.77
C ASN A 306 27.74 4.18 -6.16
N VAL A 307 28.41 3.21 -5.53
CA VAL A 307 28.14 1.78 -5.78
C VAL A 307 26.84 1.34 -5.14
N LYS A 308 26.61 1.74 -3.88
CA LYS A 308 25.48 1.24 -3.07
C LYS A 308 24.18 2.00 -3.29
N LEU A 309 24.24 3.31 -3.50
CA LEU A 309 23.09 4.22 -3.49
C LEU A 309 23.04 5.19 -4.69
N GLY A 310 24.01 5.17 -5.60
CA GLY A 310 24.21 6.21 -6.63
C GLY A 310 22.90 6.74 -7.25
N ASN A 311 22.14 5.85 -7.87
CA ASN A 311 20.87 6.21 -8.53
C ASN A 311 19.80 6.73 -7.53
N ILE A 312 19.86 6.34 -6.26
CA ILE A 312 18.93 6.84 -5.22
C ILE A 312 19.28 8.28 -4.87
N LEU A 313 20.58 8.58 -4.71
CA LEU A 313 21.06 9.91 -4.38
C LEU A 313 20.87 10.89 -5.54
N ASP A 314 21.02 10.42 -6.77
CA ASP A 314 20.77 11.22 -7.99
C ASP A 314 19.31 11.69 -8.08
N ILE A 315 18.36 10.95 -7.51
CA ILE A 315 16.96 11.41 -7.42
C ILE A 315 16.87 12.66 -6.55
N TYR A 316 17.50 12.66 -5.38
CA TYR A 316 17.50 13.84 -4.50
C TYR A 316 18.18 15.03 -5.18
N GLU A 317 19.37 14.84 -5.73
CA GLU A 317 20.12 15.88 -6.43
C GLU A 317 19.33 16.51 -7.58
N LYS A 318 18.62 15.70 -8.39
CA LYS A 318 17.79 16.19 -9.50
C LYS A 318 16.58 17.00 -9.06
N PHE A 319 15.96 16.67 -7.93
CA PHE A 319 14.73 17.33 -7.47
C PHE A 319 14.97 18.48 -6.49
N VAL A 320 16.08 18.46 -5.74
CA VAL A 320 16.40 19.46 -4.72
C VAL A 320 17.54 20.36 -5.16
N GLY A 321 18.50 19.84 -5.93
CA GLY A 321 19.68 20.57 -6.39
C GLY A 321 20.94 20.34 -5.53
N ASP A 322 20.81 19.75 -4.35
CA ASP A 322 21.91 19.47 -3.43
C ASP A 322 22.45 18.04 -3.63
N ASP A 323 23.80 17.88 -3.61
CA ASP A 323 24.43 16.57 -3.69
C ASP A 323 24.47 15.90 -2.30
N PRO A 324 23.72 14.81 -2.07
CA PRO A 324 23.64 14.11 -0.77
C PRO A 324 24.97 13.49 -0.31
N ARG A 325 25.95 13.38 -1.20
CA ARG A 325 27.30 12.89 -0.88
C ARG A 325 28.13 13.94 -0.15
N LYS A 326 27.69 15.20 -0.18
CA LYS A 326 28.41 16.37 0.36
C LYS A 326 27.66 17.07 1.49
N VAL A 327 26.32 17.10 1.40
CA VAL A 327 25.46 17.80 2.36
C VAL A 327 24.31 16.91 2.82
N PRO A 328 23.82 17.07 4.07
CA PRO A 328 22.68 16.32 4.56
C PRO A 328 21.41 16.61 3.76
N MET A 329 20.61 15.58 3.51
CA MET A 329 19.31 15.70 2.89
C MET A 329 18.25 16.17 3.89
N ARG A 330 17.31 17.02 3.45
CA ARG A 330 16.09 17.31 4.20
C ARG A 330 15.05 16.25 3.92
N ILE A 331 14.45 15.73 4.98
CA ILE A 331 13.42 14.70 4.90
C ILE A 331 12.29 15.00 5.88
N PHE A 332 11.11 14.44 5.62
CA PHE A 332 9.95 14.55 6.50
C PHE A 332 9.04 13.31 6.40
N PRO A 333 8.16 13.09 7.42
CA PRO A 333 7.20 11.99 7.37
C PRO A 333 6.07 12.22 6.37
N ALA A 334 5.75 11.22 5.53
CA ALA A 334 4.64 11.29 4.59
C ALA A 334 3.93 9.95 4.41
N VAL A 335 2.64 9.98 4.11
CA VAL A 335 1.82 8.78 3.82
C VAL A 335 2.45 7.99 2.66
N HIS A 336 2.52 6.66 2.84
CA HIS A 336 3.27 5.80 1.93
C HIS A 336 2.60 4.47 1.56
N TYR A 337 1.84 3.84 2.45
CA TYR A 337 1.28 2.50 2.21
C TYR A 337 0.00 2.27 3.03
N SER A 338 -0.96 1.55 2.43
CA SER A 338 -2.17 1.09 3.10
C SER A 338 -1.95 -0.36 3.55
N MET A 339 -1.89 -0.61 4.88
CA MET A 339 -1.82 -1.98 5.39
C MET A 339 -3.19 -2.65 5.43
N GLY A 340 -4.26 -1.88 5.59
CA GLY A 340 -5.64 -2.32 5.43
C GLY A 340 -6.05 -2.46 3.96
N GLY A 341 -7.14 -3.16 3.72
CA GLY A 341 -7.66 -3.43 2.38
C GLY A 341 -8.91 -4.30 2.39
N LEU A 342 -9.29 -4.81 1.23
CA LEU A 342 -10.38 -5.78 1.12
C LEU A 342 -10.10 -7.00 2.01
N TRP A 343 -11.11 -7.43 2.74
CA TRP A 343 -11.01 -8.66 3.52
C TRP A 343 -10.90 -9.86 2.58
N VAL A 344 -9.96 -10.75 2.85
CA VAL A 344 -9.77 -12.00 2.13
C VAL A 344 -9.44 -13.13 3.10
N ASP A 345 -9.79 -14.35 2.71
CA ASP A 345 -9.39 -15.57 3.38
C ASP A 345 -7.96 -16.00 3.00
N ILE A 346 -7.53 -17.17 3.49
CA ILE A 346 -6.20 -17.72 3.21
C ILE A 346 -5.98 -18.03 1.71
N ASP A 347 -7.04 -18.25 0.95
CA ASP A 347 -7.01 -18.49 -0.50
C ASP A 347 -7.07 -17.19 -1.32
N GLN A 348 -7.02 -16.02 -0.69
CA GLN A 348 -7.17 -14.67 -1.26
C GLN A 348 -8.57 -14.39 -1.81
N MET A 349 -9.59 -15.15 -1.43
CA MET A 349 -10.97 -14.89 -1.82
C MET A 349 -11.64 -13.96 -0.80
N THR A 350 -12.40 -12.98 -1.30
CA THR A 350 -13.20 -12.07 -0.45
C THR A 350 -14.43 -12.79 0.12
N ASN A 351 -15.23 -12.08 0.92
CA ASN A 351 -16.54 -12.59 1.38
C ASN A 351 -17.57 -12.74 0.24
N ILE A 352 -17.29 -12.24 -0.96
CA ILE A 352 -18.08 -12.46 -2.17
C ILE A 352 -17.43 -13.59 -2.98
N PRO A 353 -18.04 -14.78 -3.11
CA PRO A 353 -17.47 -15.88 -3.87
C PRO A 353 -17.14 -15.49 -5.31
N GLY A 354 -16.01 -15.98 -5.83
CA GLY A 354 -15.53 -15.65 -7.17
C GLY A 354 -14.80 -14.31 -7.28
N LEU A 355 -14.74 -13.54 -6.20
CA LEU A 355 -13.98 -12.28 -6.14
C LEU A 355 -12.79 -12.45 -5.20
N PHE A 356 -11.59 -12.25 -5.74
CA PHE A 356 -10.32 -12.35 -5.04
C PHE A 356 -9.62 -11.00 -4.99
N ALA A 357 -8.67 -10.83 -4.05
CA ALA A 357 -7.80 -9.67 -4.01
C ALA A 357 -6.37 -10.05 -3.65
N ALA A 358 -5.38 -9.30 -4.14
CA ALA A 358 -3.97 -9.52 -3.85
C ALA A 358 -3.18 -8.20 -3.84
N GLY A 359 -2.06 -8.20 -3.13
CA GLY A 359 -1.17 -7.05 -3.00
C GLY A 359 -1.72 -5.98 -2.04
N GLU A 360 -1.43 -4.70 -2.31
CA GLU A 360 -1.87 -3.59 -1.45
C GLU A 360 -3.40 -3.36 -1.47
N ALA A 361 -4.14 -4.11 -2.27
CA ALA A 361 -5.60 -4.07 -2.30
C ALA A 361 -6.26 -4.87 -1.16
N GLU A 362 -5.49 -5.74 -0.47
CA GLU A 362 -5.96 -6.59 0.63
C GLU A 362 -5.15 -6.36 1.92
N TYR A 363 -5.56 -6.95 3.06
CA TYR A 363 -5.13 -6.51 4.40
C TYR A 363 -4.17 -7.43 5.16
N GLN A 364 -3.98 -8.70 4.76
CA GLN A 364 -3.63 -9.76 5.72
C GLN A 364 -2.14 -9.89 6.08
N TYR A 365 -1.20 -9.28 5.32
CA TYR A 365 0.24 -9.55 5.48
C TYR A 365 1.01 -8.62 6.42
N HIS A 366 0.49 -7.44 6.73
CA HIS A 366 1.33 -6.38 7.32
C HIS A 366 0.88 -5.93 8.71
N GLY A 367 -0.31 -6.31 9.15
CA GLY A 367 -0.83 -5.92 10.45
C GLY A 367 -0.88 -4.40 10.64
N ALA A 368 -0.39 -3.92 11.79
CA ALA A 368 -0.43 -2.51 12.13
C ALA A 368 0.75 -1.68 11.58
N ASN A 369 1.80 -2.32 11.03
CA ASN A 369 2.92 -1.64 10.40
C ASN A 369 3.68 -2.60 9.47
N ARG A 370 3.96 -2.17 8.25
CA ARG A 370 4.68 -2.96 7.25
C ARG A 370 6.19 -2.77 7.38
N LEU A 371 6.93 -3.87 7.47
CA LEU A 371 8.38 -3.82 7.33
C LEU A 371 8.80 -3.41 5.92
N GLY A 372 9.88 -2.63 5.81
CA GLY A 372 10.45 -2.24 4.53
C GLY A 372 10.75 -3.47 3.66
N ALA A 373 10.60 -3.33 2.34
CA ALA A 373 10.81 -4.36 1.33
C ALA A 373 9.88 -5.60 1.37
N ASN A 374 8.90 -5.66 2.27
CA ASN A 374 7.87 -6.71 2.27
C ASN A 374 6.71 -6.44 1.30
N SER A 375 6.53 -5.20 0.79
CA SER A 375 5.37 -4.87 -0.07
C SER A 375 5.37 -5.60 -1.41
N LEU A 376 6.51 -5.55 -2.13
CA LEU A 376 6.62 -6.26 -3.42
C LEU A 376 6.58 -7.78 -3.23
N LEU A 377 7.12 -8.28 -2.11
CA LEU A 377 7.03 -9.68 -1.74
C LEU A 377 5.57 -10.12 -1.56
N SER A 378 4.78 -9.39 -0.78
CA SER A 378 3.36 -9.71 -0.57
C SER A 378 2.55 -9.61 -1.85
N CYS A 379 2.85 -8.66 -2.75
CA CYS A 379 2.21 -8.57 -4.06
C CYS A 379 2.48 -9.81 -4.93
N ILE A 380 3.74 -10.26 -4.99
CA ILE A 380 4.12 -11.43 -5.78
C ILE A 380 3.56 -12.71 -5.17
N TYR A 381 3.74 -12.89 -3.85
CA TYR A 381 3.23 -14.05 -3.13
C TYR A 381 1.70 -14.13 -3.17
N GLY A 382 1.00 -13.02 -2.89
CA GLY A 382 -0.47 -12.96 -2.99
C GLY A 382 -0.97 -13.34 -4.38
N GLY A 383 -0.27 -12.90 -5.42
CA GLY A 383 -0.57 -13.32 -6.80
C GLY A 383 -0.29 -14.80 -7.08
N MET A 384 0.73 -15.39 -6.42
CA MET A 384 1.01 -16.83 -6.51
C MET A 384 -0.05 -17.67 -5.79
N VAL A 385 -0.71 -17.12 -4.79
CA VAL A 385 -1.84 -17.77 -4.07
C VAL A 385 -3.16 -17.55 -4.80
N ALA A 386 -3.48 -16.31 -5.14
CA ALA A 386 -4.75 -15.93 -5.77
C ALA A 386 -4.96 -16.59 -7.15
N GLY A 387 -3.91 -16.63 -7.98
CA GLY A 387 -4.01 -17.17 -9.35
C GLY A 387 -4.48 -18.63 -9.38
N PRO A 388 -3.77 -19.57 -8.75
CA PRO A 388 -4.18 -20.98 -8.70
C PRO A 388 -5.54 -21.18 -8.04
N ASN A 389 -5.87 -20.42 -7.00
CA ASN A 389 -7.15 -20.52 -6.31
C ASN A 389 -8.31 -19.99 -7.16
N ALA A 390 -8.11 -18.91 -7.92
CA ALA A 390 -9.09 -18.44 -8.91
C ALA A 390 -9.34 -19.48 -10.00
N VAL A 391 -8.28 -20.15 -10.50
CA VAL A 391 -8.39 -21.25 -11.46
C VAL A 391 -9.16 -22.43 -10.87
N ARG A 392 -8.82 -22.83 -9.62
CA ARG A 392 -9.52 -23.91 -8.92
C ARG A 392 -11.00 -23.59 -8.74
N TYR A 393 -11.32 -22.36 -8.35
CA TYR A 393 -12.68 -21.87 -8.21
C TYR A 393 -13.44 -21.93 -9.54
N ALA A 394 -12.91 -21.32 -10.59
CA ALA A 394 -13.53 -21.27 -11.91
C ALA A 394 -13.78 -22.67 -12.52
N LYS A 395 -12.84 -23.62 -12.32
CA LYS A 395 -13.00 -25.01 -12.79
C LYS A 395 -14.06 -25.83 -12.02
N ASN A 396 -14.39 -25.41 -10.79
CA ASN A 396 -15.33 -26.13 -9.91
C ASN A 396 -16.68 -25.42 -9.76
N ILE A 397 -16.88 -24.28 -10.42
CA ILE A 397 -18.12 -23.52 -10.34
C ILE A 397 -19.28 -24.32 -10.95
N LYS A 398 -20.42 -24.36 -10.24
CA LYS A 398 -21.61 -25.12 -10.69
C LYS A 398 -22.31 -24.50 -11.89
N LYS A 399 -22.24 -23.19 -12.02
CA LYS A 399 -22.93 -22.39 -13.02
C LYS A 399 -21.98 -21.34 -13.58
N SER A 400 -21.40 -21.61 -14.74
CA SER A 400 -20.53 -20.68 -15.44
C SER A 400 -21.29 -19.45 -15.94
N VAL A 401 -20.60 -18.33 -16.09
CA VAL A 401 -21.13 -17.07 -16.62
C VAL A 401 -21.75 -17.21 -18.01
N ASP A 402 -21.32 -18.18 -18.81
CA ASP A 402 -21.87 -18.44 -20.13
C ASP A 402 -23.33 -18.89 -20.10
N SER A 403 -23.79 -19.44 -18.96
CA SER A 403 -25.17 -19.87 -18.75
C SER A 403 -26.07 -18.80 -18.14
N LEU A 404 -25.52 -17.63 -17.80
CA LEU A 404 -26.26 -16.52 -17.18
C LEU A 404 -26.92 -15.63 -18.24
N PRO A 405 -28.10 -15.06 -17.94
CA PRO A 405 -28.81 -14.19 -18.88
C PRO A 405 -28.00 -12.89 -19.12
N GLU A 406 -28.01 -12.42 -20.36
CA GLU A 406 -27.39 -11.13 -20.75
C GLU A 406 -27.91 -9.96 -19.93
N SER A 407 -29.23 -9.97 -19.62
CA SER A 407 -29.89 -8.92 -18.85
C SER A 407 -29.26 -8.64 -17.48
N LEU A 408 -28.62 -9.63 -16.84
CA LEU A 408 -27.86 -9.41 -15.61
C LEU A 408 -26.72 -8.41 -15.86
N PHE A 409 -25.92 -8.63 -16.87
CA PHE A 409 -24.75 -7.81 -17.20
C PHE A 409 -25.16 -6.44 -17.76
N GLU A 410 -26.17 -6.39 -18.63
CA GLU A 410 -26.71 -5.15 -19.16
C GLU A 410 -27.27 -4.24 -18.06
N SER A 411 -27.89 -4.80 -17.02
CA SER A 411 -28.41 -4.02 -15.90
C SER A 411 -27.30 -3.27 -15.15
N TYR A 412 -26.15 -3.92 -14.94
CA TYR A 412 -24.97 -3.28 -14.32
C TYR A 412 -24.34 -2.24 -15.25
N THR A 413 -24.22 -2.56 -16.55
CA THR A 413 -23.72 -1.59 -17.53
C THR A 413 -24.58 -0.33 -17.53
N LYS A 414 -25.90 -0.49 -17.58
CA LYS A 414 -26.84 0.63 -17.54
C LYS A 414 -26.73 1.44 -16.24
N LYS A 415 -26.61 0.78 -15.08
CA LYS A 415 -26.40 1.45 -13.79
C LYS A 415 -25.21 2.43 -13.85
N TYR A 416 -24.07 2.00 -14.38
CA TYR A 416 -22.87 2.84 -14.45
C TYR A 416 -22.92 3.86 -15.59
N GLN A 417 -23.65 3.58 -16.67
CA GLN A 417 -23.95 4.59 -17.69
C GLN A 417 -24.84 5.71 -17.13
N ASP A 418 -25.89 5.35 -16.39
CA ASP A 418 -26.77 6.34 -15.73
C ASP A 418 -26.01 7.16 -14.68
N ASP A 419 -25.08 6.55 -13.93
CA ASP A 419 -24.20 7.24 -12.99
C ASP A 419 -23.27 8.24 -13.71
N PHE A 420 -22.63 7.82 -14.79
CA PHE A 420 -21.78 8.70 -15.62
C PHE A 420 -22.58 9.88 -16.18
N GLU A 421 -23.79 9.63 -16.70
CA GLU A 421 -24.68 10.69 -17.17
C GLU A 421 -25.08 11.65 -16.06
N SER A 422 -25.28 11.15 -14.84
CA SER A 422 -25.62 11.99 -13.69
C SER A 422 -24.44 12.90 -13.31
N ILE A 423 -23.20 12.38 -13.36
CA ILE A 423 -22.00 13.18 -13.13
C ILE A 423 -21.87 14.29 -14.16
N LEU A 424 -22.02 13.99 -15.45
CA LEU A 424 -21.91 14.99 -16.52
C LEU A 424 -22.93 16.14 -16.41
N LYS A 425 -24.06 15.90 -15.72
CA LYS A 425 -25.16 16.86 -15.51
C LYS A 425 -25.05 17.68 -14.23
N MET A 426 -23.95 17.52 -13.46
CA MET A 426 -23.79 18.28 -12.22
C MET A 426 -23.48 19.76 -12.52
N GLU A 427 -24.37 20.66 -12.10
CA GLU A 427 -24.33 22.11 -12.40
C GLU A 427 -24.33 22.94 -11.11
N GLY A 428 -23.51 22.57 -10.13
CA GLY A 428 -23.40 23.29 -8.86
C GLY A 428 -22.39 24.44 -8.90
N ASP A 429 -21.83 24.74 -7.74
CA ASP A 429 -20.86 25.81 -7.50
C ASP A 429 -19.52 25.32 -6.91
N GLU A 430 -19.37 24.02 -6.69
CA GLU A 430 -18.19 23.40 -6.08
C GLU A 430 -17.24 22.81 -7.13
N ASN A 431 -15.95 22.82 -6.79
CA ASN A 431 -14.90 22.26 -7.65
C ASN A 431 -14.36 20.94 -7.05
N PRO A 432 -14.34 19.80 -7.77
CA PRO A 432 -13.93 18.51 -7.23
C PRO A 432 -12.48 18.50 -6.76
N TYR A 433 -11.58 19.24 -7.41
CA TYR A 433 -10.17 19.31 -7.03
C TYR A 433 -9.96 20.11 -5.74
N GLN A 434 -10.79 21.13 -5.47
CA GLN A 434 -10.76 21.85 -4.20
C GLN A 434 -11.32 21.01 -3.06
N LEU A 435 -12.42 20.30 -3.27
CA LEU A 435 -12.96 19.35 -2.28
C LEU A 435 -11.93 18.28 -1.92
N HIS A 436 -11.23 17.73 -2.92
CA HIS A 436 -10.15 16.77 -2.67
C HIS A 436 -8.99 17.38 -1.89
N ARG A 437 -8.61 18.62 -2.16
CA ARG A 437 -7.55 19.33 -1.40
C ARG A 437 -7.94 19.50 0.06
N GLU A 438 -9.18 19.87 0.33
CA GLU A 438 -9.71 19.97 1.70
C GLU A 438 -9.72 18.60 2.39
N LEU A 439 -10.22 17.57 1.73
CA LEU A 439 -10.18 16.19 2.23
C LEU A 439 -8.75 15.78 2.61
N GLY A 440 -7.81 15.95 1.66
CA GLY A 440 -6.42 15.58 1.85
C GLY A 440 -5.77 16.31 3.04
N GLN A 441 -6.05 17.59 3.22
CA GLN A 441 -5.53 18.38 4.34
C GLN A 441 -6.04 17.83 5.68
N TRP A 442 -7.35 17.63 5.83
CA TRP A 442 -7.94 17.09 7.07
C TRP A 442 -7.47 15.69 7.39
N MET A 443 -7.38 14.82 6.39
CA MET A 443 -6.88 13.46 6.55
C MET A 443 -5.40 13.45 6.94
N ASN A 444 -4.57 14.27 6.28
CA ASN A 444 -3.14 14.34 6.58
C ASN A 444 -2.86 14.89 7.98
N ASP A 445 -3.59 15.93 8.41
CA ASP A 445 -3.36 16.59 9.70
C ASP A 445 -3.85 15.76 10.90
N ASN A 446 -4.92 14.96 10.72
CA ASN A 446 -5.63 14.36 11.85
C ASN A 446 -5.62 12.82 11.86
N VAL A 447 -5.32 12.17 10.73
CA VAL A 447 -5.49 10.71 10.56
C VAL A 447 -4.19 10.00 10.15
N THR A 448 -3.03 10.65 10.35
CA THR A 448 -1.71 10.11 10.02
C THR A 448 -0.92 9.70 11.28
N VAL A 449 0.11 10.46 11.65
CA VAL A 449 1.11 10.09 12.67
C VAL A 449 0.53 10.08 14.08
N VAL A 450 -0.16 11.15 14.45
CA VAL A 450 -0.78 11.33 15.78
C VAL A 450 -2.28 11.53 15.60
N ARG A 451 -3.05 10.71 16.29
CA ARG A 451 -4.50 10.65 16.21
C ARG A 451 -5.11 10.98 17.57
N VAL A 452 -6.00 11.95 17.59
CA VAL A 452 -6.71 12.40 18.82
C VAL A 452 -8.21 12.28 18.59
N ASN A 453 -8.94 11.67 19.51
CA ASN A 453 -10.35 11.35 19.34
C ASN A 453 -11.21 12.57 18.97
N GLU A 454 -10.98 13.72 19.60
CA GLU A 454 -11.71 14.96 19.26
C GLU A 454 -11.46 15.39 17.80
N ARG A 455 -10.19 15.32 17.33
CA ARG A 455 -9.84 15.67 15.95
C ARG A 455 -10.41 14.66 14.96
N LEU A 456 -10.40 13.37 15.29
CA LEU A 456 -10.99 12.31 14.45
C LEU A 456 -12.50 12.52 14.29
N LYS A 457 -13.23 12.88 15.35
CA LYS A 457 -14.67 13.21 15.28
C LYS A 457 -14.93 14.39 14.35
N LYS A 458 -14.17 15.49 14.53
CA LYS A 458 -14.27 16.67 13.66
C LYS A 458 -13.91 16.35 12.20
N THR A 459 -12.99 15.42 11.97
CA THR A 459 -12.62 14.98 10.63
C THR A 459 -13.76 14.18 9.98
N ASP A 460 -14.44 13.29 10.71
CA ASP A 460 -15.62 12.59 10.16
C ASP A 460 -16.77 13.57 9.85
N GLU A 461 -17.03 14.55 10.73
CA GLU A 461 -18.00 15.63 10.47
C GLU A 461 -17.63 16.41 9.20
N LYS A 462 -16.35 16.73 9.02
CA LYS A 462 -15.85 17.40 7.81
C LYS A 462 -16.00 16.55 6.56
N ILE A 463 -15.74 15.25 6.64
CA ILE A 463 -15.94 14.34 5.51
C ILE A 463 -17.43 14.29 5.12
N GLN A 464 -18.34 14.25 6.08
CA GLN A 464 -19.78 14.31 5.83
C GLN A 464 -20.20 15.64 5.19
N GLU A 465 -19.65 16.78 5.65
CA GLU A 465 -19.82 18.07 4.97
C GLU A 465 -19.35 18.02 3.52
N LEU A 466 -18.17 17.44 3.27
CA LEU A 466 -17.64 17.29 1.91
C LEU A 466 -18.50 16.37 1.05
N GLN A 467 -19.12 15.32 1.62
CA GLN A 467 -20.08 14.47 0.92
C GLN A 467 -21.35 15.24 0.51
N GLU A 468 -21.83 16.15 1.35
CA GLU A 468 -22.96 17.03 0.97
C GLU A 468 -22.56 18.05 -0.09
N ARG A 469 -21.38 18.67 0.04
CA ARG A 469 -20.85 19.61 -0.95
C ARG A 469 -20.53 18.94 -2.29
N PHE A 470 -20.14 17.66 -2.30
CA PHE A 470 -19.96 16.86 -3.51
C PHE A 470 -21.19 16.92 -4.43
N LYS A 471 -22.40 16.92 -3.88
CA LYS A 471 -23.65 17.00 -4.65
C LYS A 471 -23.82 18.31 -5.43
N ARG A 472 -23.02 19.33 -5.09
CA ARG A 472 -23.02 20.65 -5.73
C ARG A 472 -21.80 20.89 -6.62
N ILE A 473 -21.11 19.84 -7.05
CA ILE A 473 -20.00 19.98 -8.00
C ILE A 473 -20.51 20.56 -9.32
N HIS A 474 -19.72 21.44 -9.91
CA HIS A 474 -19.90 21.93 -11.25
C HIS A 474 -18.95 21.18 -12.20
N MET A 475 -19.53 20.49 -13.19
CA MET A 475 -18.76 19.81 -14.22
C MET A 475 -18.44 20.79 -15.36
N ALA A 476 -17.22 21.35 -15.31
CA ALA A 476 -16.73 22.26 -16.35
C ALA A 476 -16.43 21.54 -17.68
N ASP A 477 -16.10 20.25 -17.63
CA ASP A 477 -15.94 19.40 -18.81
C ASP A 477 -17.05 18.34 -18.84
N THR A 478 -17.91 18.45 -19.83
CA THR A 478 -19.02 17.52 -20.09
C THR A 478 -18.78 16.66 -21.34
N SER A 479 -17.56 16.64 -21.86
CA SER A 479 -17.19 15.86 -23.04
C SER A 479 -17.31 14.35 -22.77
N ARG A 480 -17.54 13.59 -23.85
CA ARG A 480 -17.62 12.14 -23.83
C ARG A 480 -16.40 11.49 -24.48
N TRP A 481 -15.25 12.14 -24.31
CA TRP A 481 -13.97 11.70 -24.82
C TRP A 481 -12.85 12.16 -23.87
N GLU A 482 -12.03 11.25 -23.38
CA GLU A 482 -10.89 11.54 -22.47
C GLU A 482 -11.22 12.49 -21.30
N ASN A 483 -12.43 12.39 -20.75
CA ASN A 483 -12.90 13.28 -19.68
C ASN A 483 -12.32 12.90 -18.31
N GLN A 484 -11.17 13.47 -18.00
CA GLN A 484 -10.48 13.25 -16.73
C GLN A 484 -11.25 13.81 -15.53
N MET A 485 -12.00 14.90 -15.72
CA MET A 485 -12.78 15.51 -14.64
C MET A 485 -13.92 14.60 -14.18
N ALA A 486 -14.62 13.94 -15.11
CA ALA A 486 -15.67 13.00 -14.78
C ALA A 486 -15.12 11.77 -14.04
N GLN A 487 -14.00 11.21 -14.51
CA GLN A 487 -13.32 10.13 -13.81
C GLN A 487 -12.90 10.55 -12.40
N PHE A 488 -12.22 11.70 -12.26
CA PHE A 488 -11.77 12.20 -10.96
C PHE A 488 -12.94 12.45 -10.00
N THR A 489 -14.05 13.01 -10.49
CA THR A 489 -15.25 13.26 -9.70
C THR A 489 -15.81 11.95 -9.13
N ARG A 490 -15.92 10.90 -9.94
CA ARG A 490 -16.29 9.56 -9.44
C ARG A 490 -15.33 9.03 -8.40
N HIS A 491 -14.02 9.14 -8.66
CA HIS A 491 -12.99 8.72 -7.71
C HIS A 491 -13.06 9.52 -6.39
N LEU A 492 -13.34 10.82 -6.44
CA LEU A 492 -13.51 11.64 -5.24
C LEU A 492 -14.69 11.16 -4.38
N ARG A 493 -15.83 10.83 -4.99
CA ARG A 493 -16.96 10.23 -4.26
C ARG A 493 -16.53 8.98 -3.50
N ASN A 494 -15.80 8.10 -4.16
CA ASN A 494 -15.29 6.85 -3.58
C ASN A 494 -14.22 7.11 -2.50
N MET A 495 -13.35 8.10 -2.68
CA MET A 495 -12.39 8.54 -1.65
C MET A 495 -13.09 9.04 -0.38
N LEU A 496 -14.19 9.77 -0.50
CA LEU A 496 -14.97 10.26 0.66
C LEU A 496 -15.56 9.10 1.48
N HIS A 497 -16.07 8.04 0.84
CA HIS A 497 -16.53 6.85 1.56
C HIS A 497 -15.37 6.14 2.28
N MET A 498 -14.24 5.95 1.62
CA MET A 498 -13.09 5.28 2.20
C MET A 498 -12.44 6.11 3.31
N ALA A 499 -12.42 7.43 3.19
CA ALA A 499 -11.95 8.33 4.24
C ALA A 499 -12.73 8.16 5.55
N ARG A 500 -14.05 7.94 5.50
CA ARG A 500 -14.86 7.62 6.68
C ARG A 500 -14.50 6.26 7.28
N VAL A 501 -14.25 5.23 6.45
CA VAL A 501 -13.79 3.91 6.94
C VAL A 501 -12.49 4.06 7.74
N ILE A 502 -11.51 4.78 7.20
CA ILE A 502 -10.22 5.02 7.86
C ILE A 502 -10.40 5.81 9.16
N THR A 503 -11.14 6.92 9.11
CA THR A 503 -11.32 7.85 10.24
C THR A 503 -12.09 7.21 11.38
N LEU A 504 -13.20 6.53 11.09
CA LEU A 504 -14.04 5.87 12.11
C LEU A 504 -13.37 4.60 12.66
N GLY A 505 -12.64 3.85 11.84
CA GLY A 505 -11.78 2.76 12.30
C GLY A 505 -10.75 3.27 13.32
N ALA A 506 -10.08 4.37 13.01
CA ALA A 506 -9.13 5.02 13.93
C ALA A 506 -9.80 5.57 15.20
N LEU A 507 -10.98 6.15 15.07
CA LEU A 507 -11.74 6.70 16.23
C LEU A 507 -12.11 5.60 17.23
N ASN A 508 -12.58 4.46 16.74
CA ASN A 508 -13.07 3.37 17.59
C ASN A 508 -11.95 2.50 18.19
N ARG A 509 -10.75 2.50 17.62
CA ARG A 509 -9.59 1.76 18.14
C ARG A 509 -8.86 2.59 19.20
N ASN A 510 -9.23 2.42 20.46
CA ASN A 510 -8.67 3.17 21.59
C ASN A 510 -7.44 2.45 22.19
N GLU A 511 -6.41 2.34 21.40
CA GLU A 511 -5.08 1.82 21.75
C GLU A 511 -4.01 2.50 20.91
N SER A 512 -2.74 2.19 21.14
CA SER A 512 -1.63 2.47 20.23
C SER A 512 -0.99 1.16 19.79
N ARG A 513 -0.95 0.92 18.46
CA ARG A 513 -0.42 -0.31 17.85
C ARG A 513 0.21 0.00 16.49
N GLY A 514 1.48 -0.31 16.32
CA GLY A 514 2.19 -0.06 15.07
C GLY A 514 2.09 1.38 14.61
N ALA A 515 1.58 1.61 13.40
CA ALA A 515 1.39 2.95 12.83
C ALA A 515 0.19 3.72 13.45
N HIS A 516 -0.73 3.03 14.12
CA HIS A 516 -1.84 3.65 14.83
C HIS A 516 -1.39 4.13 16.20
N TYR A 517 -1.32 5.45 16.39
CA TYR A 517 -0.87 6.05 17.65
C TYR A 517 -1.85 7.10 18.15
N LYS A 518 -2.32 6.92 19.39
CA LYS A 518 -3.18 7.84 20.15
C LYS A 518 -2.52 8.23 21.45
N PRO A 519 -2.14 9.50 21.66
CA PRO A 519 -1.60 9.96 22.96
C PRO A 519 -2.56 9.75 24.15
N GLU A 520 -3.87 9.74 23.89
CA GLU A 520 -4.92 9.47 24.88
C GLU A 520 -4.92 7.99 25.33
N PHE A 521 -4.42 7.07 24.51
CA PHE A 521 -4.31 5.63 24.73
C PHE A 521 -2.93 5.14 24.25
N PRO A 522 -1.85 5.47 24.97
CA PRO A 522 -0.47 5.25 24.49
C PRO A 522 -0.06 3.77 24.46
N GLU A 523 -0.76 2.93 25.24
CA GLU A 523 -0.45 1.51 25.38
C GLU A 523 -1.21 0.66 24.35
N ARG A 524 -0.63 -0.50 24.03
CA ARG A 524 -1.28 -1.56 23.26
C ARG A 524 -2.25 -2.32 24.16
N ASP A 525 -3.45 -2.58 23.65
CA ASP A 525 -4.51 -3.31 24.36
C ASP A 525 -4.83 -4.61 23.61
N ASP A 526 -4.18 -5.71 24.01
CA ASP A 526 -4.36 -7.01 23.37
C ASP A 526 -5.71 -7.67 23.75
N GLU A 527 -6.28 -7.32 24.88
CA GLU A 527 -7.57 -7.87 25.33
C GLU A 527 -8.72 -7.42 24.43
N ASN A 528 -8.75 -6.12 24.11
CA ASN A 528 -9.85 -5.53 23.36
C ASN A 528 -9.54 -5.40 21.86
N PHE A 529 -8.28 -5.17 21.47
CA PHE A 529 -7.90 -4.73 20.13
C PHE A 529 -6.86 -5.60 19.41
N LEU A 530 -6.45 -6.76 19.93
CA LEU A 530 -5.74 -7.74 19.11
C LEU A 530 -6.74 -8.42 18.15
N LYS A 531 -7.35 -7.58 17.32
CA LYS A 531 -8.46 -7.92 16.43
C LYS A 531 -8.36 -7.14 15.13
N THR A 532 -8.70 -7.79 14.03
CA THR A 532 -8.91 -7.13 12.74
C THR A 532 -10.18 -6.29 12.80
N THR A 533 -10.08 -5.01 12.50
CA THR A 533 -11.25 -4.15 12.30
C THR A 533 -11.90 -4.53 10.97
N ILE A 534 -13.21 -4.80 10.99
CA ILE A 534 -14.01 -5.06 9.80
C ILE A 534 -14.99 -3.90 9.61
N ALA A 535 -15.01 -3.31 8.43
CA ALA A 535 -15.98 -2.32 8.02
C ALA A 535 -16.93 -2.90 6.97
N GLU A 536 -18.22 -2.77 7.20
CA GLU A 536 -19.29 -3.09 6.26
C GLU A 536 -20.02 -1.79 5.87
N PHE A 537 -20.35 -1.66 4.60
CA PHE A 537 -21.02 -0.47 4.10
C PHE A 537 -22.47 -0.38 4.57
N THR A 538 -22.86 0.81 5.05
CA THR A 538 -24.27 1.20 5.18
C THR A 538 -24.46 2.62 4.62
N PRO A 539 -25.67 2.99 4.21
CA PRO A 539 -25.95 4.37 3.74
C PRO A 539 -25.62 5.46 4.76
N ASP A 540 -25.69 5.16 6.05
CA ASP A 540 -25.42 6.10 7.14
C ASP A 540 -23.93 6.18 7.51
N GLY A 541 -23.12 5.25 6.98
CA GLY A 541 -21.68 5.18 7.21
C GLY A 541 -21.19 3.76 7.52
N PRO A 542 -19.88 3.59 7.82
CA PRO A 542 -19.30 2.29 8.11
C PRO A 542 -19.91 1.65 9.38
N LYS A 543 -20.38 0.43 9.25
CA LYS A 543 -20.66 -0.43 10.40
C LYS A 543 -19.39 -1.18 10.76
N LEU A 544 -18.83 -0.93 11.94
CA LEU A 544 -17.60 -1.53 12.39
C LEU A 544 -17.85 -2.75 13.29
N SER A 545 -17.05 -3.78 13.09
CA SER A 545 -16.97 -4.96 13.94
C SER A 545 -15.53 -5.44 14.05
N TYR A 546 -15.27 -6.46 14.86
CA TYR A 546 -13.92 -6.97 15.10
C TYR A 546 -13.88 -8.49 14.92
N GLU A 547 -12.80 -8.98 14.30
CA GLU A 547 -12.51 -10.39 14.08
C GLU A 547 -11.19 -10.75 14.79
N ASP A 548 -11.16 -11.88 15.50
CA ASP A 548 -9.97 -12.31 16.23
C ASP A 548 -8.82 -12.64 15.28
N VAL A 549 -7.59 -12.29 15.67
CA VAL A 549 -6.37 -12.64 14.95
C VAL A 549 -5.83 -13.97 15.46
N ASP A 550 -5.49 -14.88 14.54
CA ASP A 550 -4.82 -16.13 14.90
C ASP A 550 -3.36 -15.87 15.30
N VAL A 551 -3.07 -16.06 16.59
CA VAL A 551 -1.74 -15.91 17.20
C VAL A 551 -1.17 -17.25 17.65
N SER A 552 -1.56 -18.34 17.00
CA SER A 552 -1.19 -19.71 17.39
C SER A 552 0.28 -20.05 17.16
N LEU A 553 0.96 -19.38 16.22
CA LEU A 553 2.37 -19.64 15.88
C LEU A 553 3.35 -18.87 16.78
N ILE A 554 3.08 -17.58 17.00
CA ILE A 554 3.87 -16.71 17.88
C ILE A 554 2.92 -15.94 18.78
N LYS A 555 3.08 -16.07 20.09
CA LYS A 555 2.31 -15.30 21.07
C LYS A 555 2.73 -13.82 21.04
N PRO A 556 1.78 -12.88 21.22
CA PRO A 556 2.10 -11.48 21.36
C PRO A 556 3.07 -11.22 22.51
N ARG A 557 4.07 -10.38 22.25
CA ARG A 557 5.02 -9.89 23.24
C ARG A 557 5.19 -8.39 23.12
N LEU A 558 5.76 -7.73 24.12
CA LEU A 558 5.99 -6.29 24.10
C LEU A 558 6.90 -5.91 22.93
N ARG A 559 6.49 -4.92 22.16
CA ARG A 559 7.26 -4.39 21.04
C ARG A 559 8.15 -3.25 21.52
N ASN A 560 9.46 -3.49 21.65
CA ASN A 560 10.42 -2.52 22.11
C ASN A 560 11.69 -2.56 21.24
N TYR A 561 12.04 -1.44 20.60
CA TYR A 561 13.21 -1.31 19.74
C TYR A 561 14.39 -0.59 20.43
N ALA A 562 14.27 -0.24 21.70
CA ALA A 562 15.37 0.28 22.50
C ALA A 562 16.28 -0.85 23.05
N VAL A 563 15.76 -2.08 23.10
CA VAL A 563 16.46 -3.28 23.58
C VAL A 563 16.55 -4.35 22.51
N SER A 564 17.31 -5.42 22.73
CA SER A 564 17.40 -6.53 21.79
C SER A 564 16.06 -7.29 21.70
N LYS A 565 15.80 -7.92 20.55
CA LYS A 565 14.59 -8.72 20.33
C LYS A 565 14.51 -9.93 21.26
N GLU A 566 15.64 -10.51 21.61
CA GLU A 566 15.76 -11.61 22.56
C GLU A 566 15.24 -11.22 23.95
N GLU A 567 15.57 -10.02 24.42
CA GLU A 567 15.09 -9.48 25.72
C GLU A 567 13.57 -9.25 25.74
N THR A 568 12.92 -9.16 24.59
CA THR A 568 11.45 -9.05 24.50
C THR A 568 10.73 -10.40 24.44
N LYS A 569 11.47 -11.52 24.35
CA LYS A 569 10.90 -12.89 24.34
C LYS A 569 10.63 -13.45 25.73
N GLU A 570 11.23 -12.87 26.76
CA GLU A 570 11.00 -13.20 28.18
C GLU A 570 9.77 -12.43 28.74
#